data_34a74dc18e2aee22f5c14db665e06b15
#
_entry.id   34a74dc18e2aee22f5c14db665e06b15
#
_cell.length_a   1.000
_cell.length_b   1.000
_cell.length_c   1.000
_cell.angle_alpha   90.00
_cell.angle_beta   90.00
_cell.angle_gamma   90.00
#
_symmetry.space_group_name_H-M   'P 1'
#
loop_
_entity.id
_entity.type
_entity.pdbx_description
1 polymer ?
#
loop_
_entity_poly.entity_id
_entity_poly.type
_entity_poly.pdbx_seq_one_letter_code
_entity_poly.pdbx_strand_id
1 'polypeptide(L)'
;MKNVTILLQGKILQETINFFVKHYPTQNLVISTWIGCELDFSKLPHSHNVVLTKLPKEGGHQNINYQLISTLNGLKLVETDYVIKIRGDEYFSNMEYIANEVAMNPKKIYCSPIFFRHWSFIPYHFSDHLIAATKENLQIMFEETKFNVDNLLIWYEKDGKNQSYWEPEINFTRSYLMAKEPKRWGKLDGRKLMVDNFEILD
;
A
#
# COMPACT_ATOMS: atom_id res chain seq x y z
N MET A 1 12.46 7.33 -13.76
CA MET A 1 12.67 6.29 -12.71
C MET A 1 12.78 4.93 -13.40
N LYS A 2 13.98 4.39 -13.47
CA LYS A 2 14.15 3.03 -14.01
C LYS A 2 13.76 2.01 -12.93
N ASN A 3 13.16 0.89 -13.37
CA ASN A 3 12.81 -0.23 -12.49
C ASN A 3 11.80 0.09 -11.35
N VAL A 4 10.93 1.05 -11.57
CA VAL A 4 9.87 1.44 -10.63
C VAL A 4 8.53 1.47 -11.34
N THR A 5 7.49 0.93 -10.74
CA THR A 5 6.10 1.06 -11.18
C THR A 5 5.32 1.91 -10.18
N ILE A 6 4.55 2.86 -10.68
CA ILE A 6 3.53 3.55 -9.90
C ILE A 6 2.25 2.70 -9.97
N LEU A 7 1.70 2.31 -8.83
CA LEU A 7 0.47 1.54 -8.71
C LEU A 7 -0.63 2.42 -8.11
N LEU A 8 -1.58 2.86 -8.94
CA LEU A 8 -2.81 3.51 -8.49
C LEU A 8 -3.85 2.44 -8.16
N GLN A 9 -4.42 2.49 -6.95
CA GLN A 9 -5.35 1.46 -6.50
C GLN A 9 -6.65 2.01 -5.89
N GLY A 10 -7.74 1.25 -6.01
CA GLY A 10 -9.02 1.50 -5.39
C GLY A 10 -9.96 2.36 -6.25
N LYS A 11 -10.70 3.27 -5.62
CA LYS A 11 -11.50 4.26 -6.34
C LYS A 11 -10.56 5.32 -6.91
N ILE A 12 -10.49 5.40 -8.23
CA ILE A 12 -9.56 6.31 -8.91
C ILE A 12 -10.33 7.50 -9.47
N LEU A 13 -9.73 8.69 -9.37
CA LEU A 13 -10.23 9.90 -9.98
C LEU A 13 -9.54 10.12 -11.34
N GLN A 14 -10.27 10.67 -12.32
CA GLN A 14 -9.70 10.97 -13.64
C GLN A 14 -8.55 11.98 -13.55
N GLU A 15 -8.66 12.93 -12.64
CA GLU A 15 -7.61 13.92 -12.38
C GLU A 15 -6.31 13.28 -11.95
N THR A 16 -6.37 12.22 -11.13
CA THR A 16 -5.19 11.47 -10.69
C THR A 16 -4.49 10.81 -11.88
N ILE A 17 -5.25 10.16 -12.76
CA ILE A 17 -4.70 9.58 -14.01
C ILE A 17 -4.06 10.68 -14.86
N ASN A 18 -4.77 11.77 -15.10
CA ASN A 18 -4.30 12.88 -15.92
C ASN A 18 -3.02 13.50 -15.36
N PHE A 19 -2.91 13.60 -14.04
CA PHE A 19 -1.70 14.06 -13.36
C PHE A 19 -0.51 13.16 -13.69
N PHE A 20 -0.63 11.84 -13.46
CA PHE A 20 0.49 10.92 -13.68
C PHE A 20 0.88 10.81 -15.16
N VAL A 21 -0.06 10.77 -16.08
CA VAL A 21 0.21 10.76 -17.53
C VAL A 21 0.93 12.04 -17.97
N LYS A 22 0.56 13.19 -17.43
CA LYS A 22 1.18 14.48 -17.75
C LYS A 22 2.59 14.62 -17.20
N HIS A 23 2.78 14.27 -15.93
CA HIS A 23 4.04 14.55 -15.22
C HIS A 23 5.04 13.39 -15.28
N TYR A 24 4.58 12.17 -15.55
CA TYR A 24 5.40 10.95 -15.61
C TYR A 24 5.09 10.10 -16.86
N PRO A 25 5.14 10.67 -18.07
CA PRO A 25 4.63 10.04 -19.29
C PRO A 25 5.38 8.77 -19.71
N THR A 26 6.62 8.62 -19.26
CA THR A 26 7.49 7.46 -19.59
C THR A 26 7.58 6.46 -18.43
N GLN A 27 6.88 6.71 -17.33
CA GLN A 27 6.92 5.85 -16.15
C GLN A 27 5.95 4.68 -16.31
N ASN A 28 6.35 3.49 -15.85
CA ASN A 28 5.42 2.38 -15.75
C ASN A 28 4.29 2.73 -14.77
N LEU A 29 3.06 2.70 -15.24
CA LEU A 29 1.86 2.97 -14.47
C LEU A 29 0.94 1.75 -14.54
N VAL A 30 0.56 1.25 -13.39
CA VAL A 30 -0.49 0.24 -13.23
C VAL A 30 -1.70 0.89 -12.56
N ILE A 31 -2.87 0.76 -13.17
CA ILE A 31 -4.13 1.26 -12.68
C ILE A 31 -4.99 0.07 -12.27
N SER A 32 -5.27 -0.08 -10.98
CA SER A 32 -6.09 -1.16 -10.45
C SER A 32 -7.35 -0.61 -9.80
N THR A 33 -8.48 -0.78 -10.48
CA THR A 33 -9.76 -0.20 -10.08
C THR A 33 -10.93 -1.15 -10.33
N TRP A 34 -12.15 -0.65 -10.29
CA TRP A 34 -13.37 -1.46 -10.30
C TRP A 34 -14.04 -1.50 -11.67
N ILE A 35 -14.62 -2.64 -12.00
CA ILE A 35 -15.53 -2.76 -13.16
C ILE A 35 -16.69 -1.78 -12.96
N GLY A 36 -17.01 -1.01 -14.00
CA GLY A 36 -18.07 0.00 -13.98
C GLY A 36 -17.62 1.39 -13.51
N CYS A 37 -16.30 1.61 -13.33
CA CYS A 37 -15.80 2.97 -13.13
C CYS A 37 -15.97 3.81 -14.40
N GLU A 38 -16.31 5.09 -14.23
CA GLU A 38 -16.47 6.06 -15.32
C GLU A 38 -15.12 6.77 -15.63
N LEU A 39 -14.10 5.99 -16.02
CA LEU A 39 -12.77 6.50 -16.30
C LEU A 39 -12.46 6.38 -17.79
N ASP A 40 -11.86 7.42 -18.37
CA ASP A 40 -11.35 7.44 -19.72
C ASP A 40 -9.88 6.98 -19.77
N PHE A 41 -9.67 5.76 -20.25
CA PHE A 41 -8.34 5.18 -20.44
C PHE A 41 -7.77 5.41 -21.85
N SER A 42 -8.48 6.08 -22.74
CA SER A 42 -8.08 6.25 -24.15
C SER A 42 -6.78 7.04 -24.32
N LYS A 43 -6.44 7.87 -23.34
CA LYS A 43 -5.22 8.70 -23.36
C LYS A 43 -4.02 8.04 -22.66
N LEU A 44 -4.19 6.82 -22.18
CA LEU A 44 -3.07 6.11 -21.55
C LEU A 44 -2.06 5.68 -22.62
N PRO A 45 -0.77 5.93 -22.42
CA PRO A 45 0.28 5.31 -23.23
C PRO A 45 0.18 3.79 -23.20
N HIS A 46 0.58 3.12 -24.27
CA HIS A 46 0.55 1.65 -24.38
C HIS A 46 1.37 0.90 -23.32
N SER A 47 2.29 1.61 -22.67
CA SER A 47 3.08 1.08 -21.53
C SER A 47 2.32 1.02 -20.20
N HIS A 48 1.08 1.51 -20.17
CA HIS A 48 0.29 1.56 -18.96
C HIS A 48 -0.68 0.37 -18.90
N ASN A 49 -0.71 -0.29 -17.77
CA ASN A 49 -1.54 -1.46 -17.53
C ASN A 49 -2.77 -1.10 -16.70
N VAL A 50 -3.93 -1.58 -17.13
CA VAL A 50 -5.19 -1.40 -16.39
C VAL A 50 -5.75 -2.75 -16.01
N VAL A 51 -6.09 -2.93 -14.74
CA VAL A 51 -6.85 -4.08 -14.26
C VAL A 51 -8.16 -3.62 -13.65
N LEU A 52 -9.26 -4.11 -14.21
CA LEU A 52 -10.61 -3.89 -13.72
C LEU A 52 -11.07 -5.10 -12.93
N THR A 53 -11.38 -4.89 -11.67
CA THR A 53 -11.79 -5.95 -10.75
C THR A 53 -13.23 -5.75 -10.31
N LYS A 54 -13.95 -6.84 -10.13
CA LYS A 54 -15.29 -6.78 -9.55
C LYS A 54 -15.20 -6.26 -8.12
N LEU A 55 -15.99 -5.24 -7.80
CA LEU A 55 -16.07 -4.71 -6.45
C LEU A 55 -16.53 -5.83 -5.48
N PRO A 56 -15.79 -6.07 -4.38
CA PRO A 56 -16.24 -7.01 -3.35
C PRO A 56 -17.61 -6.62 -2.78
N LYS A 57 -18.41 -7.60 -2.38
CA LYS A 57 -19.71 -7.32 -1.77
C LYS A 57 -19.59 -6.53 -0.47
N GLU A 58 -18.52 -6.78 0.28
CA GLU A 58 -18.27 -6.15 1.58
C GLU A 58 -16.91 -5.48 1.57
N GLY A 59 -16.87 -4.22 1.97
CA GLY A 59 -15.63 -3.45 2.09
C GLY A 59 -14.76 -3.91 3.27
N GLY A 60 -15.36 -4.59 4.24
CA GLY A 60 -14.71 -4.80 5.53
C GLY A 60 -14.62 -3.51 6.34
N HIS A 61 -13.99 -3.58 7.51
CA HIS A 61 -13.79 -2.39 8.34
C HIS A 61 -12.92 -1.37 7.58
N GLN A 62 -13.36 -0.13 7.52
CA GLN A 62 -12.68 0.96 6.79
C GLN A 62 -12.22 0.58 5.37
N ASN A 63 -13.02 -0.26 4.68
CA ASN A 63 -12.76 -0.68 3.30
C ASN A 63 -11.47 -1.50 3.08
N ILE A 64 -10.98 -2.21 4.09
CA ILE A 64 -9.76 -3.01 4.00
C ILE A 64 -9.81 -4.01 2.83
N ASN A 65 -10.96 -4.64 2.58
CA ASN A 65 -11.11 -5.61 1.49
C ASN A 65 -10.95 -4.94 0.11
N TYR A 66 -11.40 -3.70 -0.04
CA TYR A 66 -11.21 -2.96 -1.28
C TYR A 66 -9.73 -2.65 -1.50
N GLN A 67 -9.03 -2.23 -0.47
CA GLN A 67 -7.59 -1.97 -0.57
C GLN A 67 -6.80 -3.25 -0.89
N LEU A 68 -7.08 -4.35 -0.18
CA LEU A 68 -6.42 -5.64 -0.39
C LEU A 68 -6.58 -6.12 -1.83
N ILE A 69 -7.82 -6.22 -2.31
CA ILE A 69 -8.11 -6.80 -3.62
C ILE A 69 -7.57 -5.93 -4.75
N SER A 70 -7.75 -4.61 -4.68
CA SER A 70 -7.22 -3.74 -5.73
C SER A 70 -5.69 -3.73 -5.74
N THR A 71 -5.04 -3.67 -4.58
CA THR A 71 -3.57 -3.69 -4.52
C THR A 71 -3.01 -5.02 -5.04
N LEU A 72 -3.51 -6.16 -4.57
CA LEU A 72 -3.03 -7.48 -4.99
C LEU A 72 -3.22 -7.72 -6.48
N ASN A 73 -4.35 -7.30 -7.06
CA ASN A 73 -4.56 -7.45 -8.50
C ASN A 73 -3.64 -6.52 -9.31
N GLY A 74 -3.39 -5.30 -8.83
CA GLY A 74 -2.44 -4.41 -9.47
C GLY A 74 -1.01 -4.97 -9.40
N LEU A 75 -0.57 -5.50 -8.26
CA LEU A 75 0.76 -6.08 -8.08
C LEU A 75 1.06 -7.24 -9.05
N LYS A 76 0.04 -7.97 -9.52
CA LYS A 76 0.22 -9.03 -10.54
C LYS A 76 0.72 -8.49 -11.86
N LEU A 77 0.39 -7.23 -12.20
CA LEU A 77 0.80 -6.58 -13.44
C LEU A 77 2.10 -5.78 -13.32
N VAL A 78 2.66 -5.68 -12.14
CA VAL A 78 3.95 -5.01 -11.91
C VAL A 78 5.08 -5.93 -12.36
N GLU A 79 5.96 -5.45 -13.24
CA GLU A 79 7.12 -6.17 -13.76
C GLU A 79 8.44 -5.65 -13.19
N THR A 80 8.42 -4.55 -12.45
CA THR A 80 9.60 -3.90 -11.86
C THR A 80 9.85 -4.36 -10.43
N ASP A 81 11.09 -4.17 -9.95
CA ASP A 81 11.46 -4.57 -8.59
C ASP A 81 10.88 -3.66 -7.52
N TYR A 82 10.63 -2.38 -7.86
CA TYR A 82 10.15 -1.38 -6.92
C TYR A 82 8.76 -0.89 -7.30
N VAL A 83 7.95 -0.60 -6.29
CA VAL A 83 6.57 -0.14 -6.46
C VAL A 83 6.31 1.05 -5.55
N ILE A 84 5.68 2.08 -6.10
CA ILE A 84 5.08 3.17 -5.35
C ILE A 84 3.56 3.00 -5.47
N LYS A 85 2.95 2.44 -4.44
CA LYS A 85 1.48 2.28 -4.33
C LYS A 85 0.87 3.57 -3.81
N ILE A 86 -0.14 4.07 -4.51
CA ILE A 86 -0.85 5.31 -4.17
C ILE A 86 -2.36 5.05 -4.22
N ARG A 87 -3.11 5.68 -3.34
CA ARG A 87 -4.57 5.69 -3.43
C ARG A 87 -5.01 6.43 -4.69
N GLY A 88 -6.02 5.92 -5.36
CA GLY A 88 -6.48 6.45 -6.63
C GLY A 88 -7.15 7.83 -6.58
N ASP A 89 -7.45 8.33 -5.39
CA ASP A 89 -8.00 9.67 -5.13
C ASP A 89 -6.94 10.69 -4.72
N GLU A 90 -5.64 10.33 -4.85
CA GLU A 90 -4.52 11.17 -4.46
C GLU A 90 -3.40 11.18 -5.50
N TYR A 91 -2.58 12.20 -5.46
CA TYR A 91 -1.36 12.31 -6.26
C TYR A 91 -0.27 13.02 -5.46
N PHE A 92 0.96 12.61 -5.72
CA PHE A 92 2.15 13.12 -5.04
C PHE A 92 3.14 13.62 -6.10
N SER A 93 3.82 14.69 -5.79
CA SER A 93 5.02 15.14 -6.50
C SER A 93 6.24 14.36 -6.00
N ASN A 94 7.40 14.58 -6.63
CA ASN A 94 8.69 14.01 -6.17
C ASN A 94 8.79 12.48 -6.22
N MET A 95 8.09 11.81 -7.16
CA MET A 95 8.19 10.36 -7.34
C MET A 95 9.63 9.88 -7.53
N GLU A 96 10.51 10.69 -8.13
CA GLU A 96 11.92 10.33 -8.32
C GLU A 96 12.68 10.25 -6.98
N TYR A 97 12.40 11.19 -6.07
CA TYR A 97 12.97 11.14 -4.72
C TYR A 97 12.54 9.85 -4.02
N ILE A 98 11.25 9.55 -4.01
CA ILE A 98 10.70 8.33 -3.38
C ILE A 98 11.34 7.06 -3.97
N ALA A 99 11.46 7.01 -5.31
CA ALA A 99 12.07 5.87 -5.99
C ALA A 99 13.54 5.68 -5.60
N ASN A 100 14.29 6.77 -5.43
CA ASN A 100 15.69 6.73 -5.02
C ASN A 100 15.82 6.23 -3.57
N GLU A 101 14.97 6.70 -2.65
CA GLU A 101 14.97 6.24 -1.25
C GLU A 101 14.76 4.72 -1.17
N VAL A 102 13.76 4.20 -1.87
CA VAL A 102 13.48 2.75 -1.91
C VAL A 102 14.65 1.98 -2.50
N ALA A 103 15.27 2.49 -3.57
CA ALA A 103 16.41 1.83 -4.21
C ALA A 103 17.67 1.84 -3.32
N MET A 104 17.89 2.90 -2.53
CA MET A 104 19.02 3.00 -1.60
C MET A 104 18.88 2.05 -0.41
N ASN A 105 17.68 1.84 0.09
CA ASN A 105 17.45 0.90 1.19
C ASN A 105 16.21 0.01 0.95
N PRO A 106 16.32 -1.00 0.07
CA PRO A 106 15.21 -1.86 -0.35
C PRO A 106 14.67 -2.78 0.75
N LYS A 107 15.33 -2.82 1.91
CA LYS A 107 14.85 -3.59 3.06
C LYS A 107 13.71 -2.90 3.79
N LYS A 108 13.57 -1.59 3.63
CA LYS A 108 12.54 -0.80 4.29
C LYS A 108 11.30 -0.61 3.43
N ILE A 109 10.21 -0.32 4.09
CA ILE A 109 8.96 0.15 3.50
C ILE A 109 8.80 1.61 3.87
N TYR A 110 8.51 2.43 2.88
CA TYR A 110 8.37 3.87 3.01
C TYR A 110 6.92 4.29 2.93
N CYS A 111 6.50 5.29 3.71
CA CYS A 111 5.17 5.88 3.60
C CYS A 111 5.20 7.41 3.60
N SER A 112 4.12 8.01 3.12
CA SER A 112 3.89 9.44 3.27
C SER A 112 3.62 9.80 4.74
N PRO A 113 3.87 11.05 5.16
CA PRO A 113 3.50 11.55 6.48
C PRO A 113 1.98 11.80 6.63
N ILE A 114 1.20 11.71 5.56
CA ILE A 114 -0.23 11.97 5.57
C ILE A 114 -0.94 10.94 6.46
N PHE A 115 -1.68 11.43 7.46
CA PHE A 115 -2.37 10.61 8.47
C PHE A 115 -1.46 9.63 9.24
N PHE A 116 -0.14 9.77 9.13
CA PHE A 116 0.78 9.03 9.98
C PHE A 116 0.51 9.34 11.45
N ARG A 117 0.52 8.31 12.28
CA ARG A 117 0.41 8.47 13.73
C ARG A 117 1.65 7.92 14.39
N HIS A 118 2.32 8.76 15.17
CA HIS A 118 3.57 8.35 15.80
C HIS A 118 3.38 7.09 16.67
N TRP A 119 4.29 6.15 16.53
CA TRP A 119 4.21 4.82 17.15
C TRP A 119 4.19 4.83 18.68
N SER A 120 4.53 5.94 19.32
CA SER A 120 4.38 6.11 20.76
C SER A 120 2.91 6.26 21.20
N PHE A 121 2.02 6.66 20.28
CA PHE A 121 0.59 6.82 20.56
C PHE A 121 -0.20 5.63 20.06
N ILE A 122 0.00 5.26 18.80
CA ILE A 122 -0.67 4.12 18.16
C ILE A 122 0.40 3.22 17.54
N PRO A 123 0.74 2.10 18.20
CA PRO A 123 1.69 1.14 17.66
C PRO A 123 1.24 0.61 16.31
N TYR A 124 2.20 0.41 15.40
CA TYR A 124 1.99 -0.18 14.08
C TYR A 124 1.14 0.66 13.11
N HIS A 125 0.76 1.89 13.46
CA HIS A 125 0.02 2.74 12.53
C HIS A 125 0.97 3.36 11.50
N PHE A 126 0.83 2.93 10.26
CA PHE A 126 1.62 3.32 9.10
C PHE A 126 0.68 3.88 8.04
N SER A 127 1.01 4.99 7.40
CA SER A 127 0.11 5.59 6.41
C SER A 127 -0.07 4.70 5.18
N ASP A 128 -1.30 4.47 4.76
CA ASP A 128 -1.65 3.70 3.56
C ASP A 128 -1.88 4.57 2.31
N HIS A 129 -1.80 5.88 2.45
CA HIS A 129 -2.00 6.85 1.37
C HIS A 129 -0.96 6.68 0.24
N LEU A 130 0.31 6.63 0.61
CA LEU A 130 1.41 6.23 -0.26
C LEU A 130 2.26 5.21 0.48
N ILE A 131 2.53 4.07 -0.16
CA ILE A 131 3.48 3.06 0.32
C ILE A 131 4.47 2.75 -0.80
N ALA A 132 5.75 2.87 -0.52
CA ALA A 132 6.80 2.56 -1.48
C ALA A 132 7.76 1.49 -0.92
N ALA A 133 8.01 0.44 -1.70
CA ALA A 133 8.85 -0.69 -1.29
C ALA A 133 9.27 -1.54 -2.49
N THR A 134 10.00 -2.63 -2.23
CA THR A 134 10.13 -3.69 -3.22
C THR A 134 8.77 -4.36 -3.47
N LYS A 135 8.57 -4.85 -4.69
CA LYS A 135 7.37 -5.63 -5.05
C LYS A 135 7.16 -6.79 -4.07
N GLU A 136 8.24 -7.51 -3.73
CA GLU A 136 8.20 -8.62 -2.77
C GLU A 136 7.66 -8.19 -1.39
N ASN A 137 8.16 -7.09 -0.84
CA ASN A 137 7.70 -6.59 0.46
C ASN A 137 6.23 -6.20 0.45
N LEU A 138 5.75 -5.58 -0.64
CA LEU A 138 4.32 -5.27 -0.77
C LEU A 138 3.48 -6.53 -0.94
N GLN A 139 3.93 -7.51 -1.72
CA GLN A 139 3.23 -8.78 -1.84
C GLN A 139 3.06 -9.45 -0.49
N ILE A 140 4.14 -9.60 0.28
CA ILE A 140 4.08 -10.18 1.63
C ILE A 140 3.09 -9.40 2.51
N MET A 141 3.19 -8.07 2.53
CA MET A 141 2.32 -7.23 3.35
C MET A 141 0.83 -7.48 3.03
N PHE A 142 0.45 -7.44 1.76
CA PHE A 142 -0.95 -7.52 1.36
C PHE A 142 -1.49 -8.96 1.33
N GLU A 143 -0.69 -9.96 0.96
CA GLU A 143 -1.07 -11.38 0.98
C GLU A 143 -1.28 -11.89 2.41
N GLU A 144 -0.35 -11.60 3.31
CA GLU A 144 -0.47 -11.97 4.73
C GLU A 144 -1.64 -11.26 5.40
N THR A 145 -1.88 -10.00 5.07
CA THR A 145 -3.05 -9.29 5.59
C THR A 145 -4.33 -9.91 5.06
N LYS A 146 -4.38 -10.25 3.77
CA LYS A 146 -5.55 -10.93 3.18
C LYS A 146 -5.80 -12.27 3.84
N PHE A 147 -4.76 -13.08 4.06
CA PHE A 147 -4.86 -14.35 4.78
C PHE A 147 -5.44 -14.16 6.18
N ASN A 148 -4.93 -13.18 6.92
CA ASN A 148 -5.40 -12.90 8.27
C ASN A 148 -6.87 -12.43 8.28
N VAL A 149 -7.26 -11.57 7.35
CA VAL A 149 -8.65 -11.09 7.20
C VAL A 149 -9.59 -12.25 6.84
N ASP A 150 -9.23 -13.08 5.86
CA ASP A 150 -10.05 -14.21 5.39
C ASP A 150 -10.24 -15.28 6.47
N ASN A 151 -9.28 -15.44 7.38
CA ASN A 151 -9.33 -16.40 8.47
C ASN A 151 -9.78 -15.80 9.82
N LEU A 152 -10.29 -14.58 9.82
CA LEU A 152 -10.73 -13.86 11.02
C LEU A 152 -9.63 -13.75 12.09
N LEU A 153 -8.37 -13.84 11.70
CA LEU A 153 -7.21 -13.64 12.55
C LEU A 153 -6.91 -12.15 12.77
N ILE A 154 -7.90 -11.31 12.53
CA ILE A 154 -7.84 -9.88 12.79
C ILE A 154 -7.75 -9.70 14.30
N TRP A 155 -6.69 -9.03 14.72
CA TRP A 155 -6.32 -8.89 16.11
C TRP A 155 -7.37 -8.12 16.91
N TYR A 156 -8.23 -8.88 17.60
CA TYR A 156 -8.97 -8.39 18.74
C TYR A 156 -8.02 -8.39 19.94
N GLU A 157 -7.44 -7.29 20.29
CA GLU A 157 -7.08 -7.11 21.68
C GLU A 157 -8.37 -6.84 22.45
N LYS A 158 -8.84 -7.84 23.15
CA LYS A 158 -9.91 -7.77 24.12
C LYS A 158 -9.41 -7.12 25.42
N ASP A 159 -8.80 -5.95 25.32
CA ASP A 159 -8.72 -5.05 26.44
C ASP A 159 -9.97 -4.18 26.40
N GLY A 160 -10.90 -4.44 27.30
CA GLY A 160 -12.26 -3.88 27.34
C GLY A 160 -12.40 -2.36 27.39
N LYS A 161 -11.40 -1.62 26.92
CA LYS A 161 -11.38 -0.16 26.87
C LYS A 161 -10.87 0.46 25.56
N ASN A 162 -10.25 -0.29 24.64
CA ASN A 162 -9.71 0.27 23.40
C ASN A 162 -10.27 -0.44 22.17
N GLN A 163 -11.33 0.11 21.61
CA GLN A 163 -11.94 -0.35 20.34
C GLN A 163 -11.19 0.12 19.08
N SER A 164 -9.98 0.64 19.18
CA SER A 164 -9.33 1.41 18.11
C SER A 164 -8.28 0.67 17.27
N TYR A 165 -8.13 -0.66 17.38
CA TYR A 165 -7.05 -1.38 16.68
C TYR A 165 -7.45 -2.07 15.37
N TRP A 166 -8.47 -1.55 14.69
CA TRP A 166 -8.99 -2.15 13.45
C TRP A 166 -8.56 -1.44 12.16
N GLU A 167 -7.77 -0.40 12.30
CA GLU A 167 -7.32 0.38 11.14
C GLU A 167 -6.61 -0.53 10.13
N PRO A 168 -6.92 -0.42 8.82
CA PRO A 168 -6.25 -1.19 7.78
C PRO A 168 -4.74 -1.10 7.87
N GLU A 169 -4.22 0.07 8.17
CA GLU A 169 -2.80 0.39 8.30
C GLU A 169 -2.11 -0.48 9.36
N ILE A 170 -2.75 -0.65 10.51
CA ILE A 170 -2.24 -1.50 11.60
C ILE A 170 -2.23 -2.96 11.16
N ASN A 171 -3.26 -3.42 10.47
CA ASN A 171 -3.32 -4.79 9.98
C ASN A 171 -2.23 -5.07 8.93
N PHE A 172 -2.00 -4.16 7.98
CA PHE A 172 -0.93 -4.27 6.99
C PHE A 172 0.44 -4.39 7.66
N THR A 173 0.72 -3.49 8.58
CA THR A 173 2.00 -3.44 9.28
C THR A 173 2.25 -4.68 10.14
N ARG A 174 1.27 -5.09 10.93
CA ARG A 174 1.40 -6.28 11.81
C ARG A 174 1.56 -7.55 11.00
N SER A 175 0.75 -7.75 9.97
CA SER A 175 0.84 -8.93 9.11
C SER A 175 2.22 -9.04 8.46
N TYR A 176 2.73 -7.94 7.93
CA TYR A 176 4.07 -7.88 7.37
C TYR A 176 5.15 -8.24 8.39
N LEU A 177 5.14 -7.61 9.57
CA LEU A 177 6.15 -7.84 10.60
C LEU A 177 6.12 -9.27 11.15
N MET A 178 4.94 -9.85 11.29
CA MET A 178 4.81 -11.26 11.71
C MET A 178 5.44 -12.20 10.68
N ALA A 179 5.26 -11.94 9.40
CA ALA A 179 5.83 -12.76 8.33
C ALA A 179 7.35 -12.56 8.18
N LYS A 180 7.82 -11.33 8.22
CA LYS A 180 9.24 -10.99 7.99
C LYS A 180 10.11 -11.20 9.23
N GLU A 181 9.57 -10.99 10.42
CA GLU A 181 10.31 -11.02 11.69
C GLU A 181 9.75 -12.02 12.72
N PRO A 182 9.44 -13.27 12.31
CA PRO A 182 8.72 -14.22 13.18
C PRO A 182 9.49 -14.54 14.46
N LYS A 183 10.83 -14.49 14.44
CA LYS A 183 11.68 -14.74 15.60
C LYS A 183 11.73 -13.58 16.59
N ARG A 184 11.46 -12.36 16.12
CA ARG A 184 11.50 -11.12 16.91
C ARG A 184 10.10 -10.69 17.35
N TRP A 185 9.07 -11.12 16.63
CA TRP A 185 7.67 -10.81 16.93
C TRP A 185 7.30 -11.30 18.34
N GLY A 186 6.68 -10.43 19.12
CA GLY A 186 6.32 -10.71 20.51
C GLY A 186 7.48 -10.72 21.52
N LYS A 187 8.75 -10.60 21.06
CA LYS A 187 9.94 -10.56 21.94
C LYS A 187 10.54 -9.17 22.05
N LEU A 188 10.27 -8.31 21.09
CA LEU A 188 10.75 -6.94 21.04
C LEU A 188 9.60 -5.96 21.18
N ASP A 189 9.92 -4.77 21.69
CA ASP A 189 9.02 -3.63 21.58
C ASP A 189 8.66 -3.41 20.11
N GLY A 190 7.37 -3.36 19.82
CA GLY A 190 6.86 -3.14 18.47
C GLY A 190 7.41 -1.88 17.81
N ARG A 191 7.75 -0.85 18.58
CA ARG A 191 8.41 0.36 18.10
C ARG A 191 9.75 0.09 17.44
N LYS A 192 10.55 -0.80 18.01
CA LYS A 192 11.84 -1.17 17.43
C LYS A 192 11.65 -1.89 16.10
N LEU A 193 10.67 -2.79 16.01
CA LEU A 193 10.34 -3.45 14.75
C LEU A 193 9.87 -2.45 13.70
N MET A 194 9.11 -1.41 14.08
CA MET A 194 8.70 -0.35 13.17
C MET A 194 9.91 0.43 12.64
N VAL A 195 10.78 0.91 13.52
CA VAL A 195 11.98 1.68 13.12
C VAL A 195 12.92 0.86 12.23
N ASP A 196 13.06 -0.44 12.48
CA ASP A 196 13.95 -1.31 11.70
C ASP A 196 13.41 -1.59 10.28
N ASN A 197 12.09 -1.59 10.09
CA ASN A 197 11.46 -2.01 8.83
C ASN A 197 10.76 -0.90 8.05
N PHE A 198 10.45 0.24 8.68
CA PHE A 198 9.65 1.30 8.07
C PHE A 198 10.36 2.65 8.14
N GLU A 199 10.07 3.52 7.19
CA GLU A 199 10.57 4.89 7.10
C GLU A 199 9.45 5.84 6.66
N ILE A 200 9.45 7.06 7.18
CA ILE A 200 8.52 8.11 6.78
C ILE A 200 9.25 9.03 5.81
N LEU A 201 8.65 9.27 4.67
CA LEU A 201 9.17 10.22 3.68
C LEU A 201 8.96 11.66 4.19
N ASP A 202 10.02 12.45 4.16
CA ASP A 202 9.96 13.87 4.52
C ASP A 202 9.38 14.75 3.40
#